data_4889202eb9079d158358663a623c8b03
#
_entry.id   4889202eb9079d158358663a623c8b03
#
_cell.length_a   1.000
_cell.length_b   1.000
_cell.length_c   1.000
_cell.angle_alpha   90.00
_cell.angle_beta   90.00
_cell.angle_gamma   90.00
#
_symmetry.space_group_name_H-M   'P 1'
#
loop_
_entity.id
_entity.type
_entity.pdbx_description
1 polymer ?
#
loop_
_entity_poly.entity_id
_entity_poly.type
_entity_poly.pdbx_seq_one_letter_code
_entity_poly.pdbx_strand_id
1 'polypeptide(L)'
;MAIIDWADINRRYPETVKYADATQADSAWVTYAVAELEGRLASGFAIPFSSNNLTARDLAIDLTFAKTFRFKDMDKSAAVSSYVGGQIEALLSGRQSMILADGSVMASAGRGAIYVNAEHHPIFGLGPTEYAVVSSAELVEEQSARGIY
;
A
#
# COMPACT_ATOMS: atom_id res chain seq x y z
N MET A 1 -0.55 18.68 6.56
CA MET A 1 -1.90 18.61 7.16
C MET A 1 -2.11 17.18 7.62
N ALA A 2 -2.50 16.94 8.85
CA ALA A 2 -2.73 15.58 9.34
C ALA A 2 -3.91 14.96 8.57
N ILE A 3 -3.80 13.68 8.18
CA ILE A 3 -4.88 12.99 7.45
C ILE A 3 -6.07 12.65 8.35
N ILE A 4 -5.85 12.61 9.66
CA ILE A 4 -6.86 12.38 10.70
C ILE A 4 -6.63 13.33 11.89
N ASP A 5 -7.67 13.51 12.68
CA ASP A 5 -7.61 14.17 13.98
C ASP A 5 -8.15 13.26 15.09
N TRP A 6 -8.04 13.73 16.35
CA TRP A 6 -8.53 12.96 17.49
C TRP A 6 -10.06 12.81 17.51
N ALA A 7 -10.78 13.74 16.91
CA ALA A 7 -12.23 13.65 16.79
C ALA A 7 -12.65 12.48 15.88
N ASP A 8 -11.88 12.15 14.86
CA ASP A 8 -12.13 10.98 14.02
C ASP A 8 -12.01 9.68 14.81
N ILE A 9 -11.00 9.60 15.70
CA ILE A 9 -10.79 8.44 16.57
C ILE A 9 -11.94 8.29 17.57
N ASN A 10 -12.34 9.37 18.22
CA ASN A 10 -13.47 9.39 19.15
C ASN A 10 -14.79 8.99 18.49
N ARG A 11 -14.98 9.34 17.22
CA ARG A 11 -16.18 8.99 16.45
C ARG A 11 -16.24 7.49 16.17
N ARG A 12 -15.12 6.87 15.85
CA ARG A 12 -15.04 5.44 15.56
C ARG A 12 -14.97 4.57 16.81
N TYR A 13 -14.30 5.07 17.84
CA TYR A 13 -14.10 4.42 19.13
C TYR A 13 -14.57 5.31 20.27
N PRO A 14 -15.89 5.36 20.56
CA PRO A 14 -16.45 6.27 21.57
C PRO A 14 -15.87 6.08 22.98
N GLU A 15 -15.36 4.90 23.28
CA GLU A 15 -14.68 4.61 24.55
C GLU A 15 -13.42 5.44 24.76
N THR A 16 -12.81 5.99 23.70
CA THR A 16 -11.63 6.82 23.79
C THR A 16 -11.90 8.17 24.46
N VAL A 17 -13.13 8.66 24.38
CA VAL A 17 -13.54 9.95 24.98
C VAL A 17 -13.29 9.98 26.49
N LYS A 18 -13.43 8.85 27.17
CA LYS A 18 -13.24 8.76 28.63
C LYS A 18 -11.77 8.81 29.07
N TYR A 19 -10.85 8.62 28.16
CA TYR A 19 -9.44 8.39 28.44
C TYR A 19 -8.52 9.39 27.75
N ALA A 20 -9.03 10.15 26.83
CA ALA A 20 -8.31 11.19 26.16
C ALA A 20 -8.31 12.43 27.04
N ASP A 21 -7.19 12.66 27.68
CA ASP A 21 -6.83 13.99 28.06
C ASP A 21 -6.47 14.71 26.75
N ALA A 22 -7.37 15.55 26.25
CA ALA A 22 -7.36 16.14 24.90
C ALA A 22 -6.20 17.14 24.68
N THR A 23 -5.06 16.91 25.32
CA THR A 23 -3.89 17.74 25.27
C THR A 23 -2.80 17.10 24.41
N GLN A 24 -1.69 17.72 24.29
CA GLN A 24 -0.54 17.42 23.39
C GLN A 24 -0.18 15.94 23.16
N ALA A 25 -0.51 15.05 24.06
CA ALA A 25 -0.25 13.61 23.92
C ALA A 25 -1.04 12.97 22.77
N ASP A 26 -2.27 13.43 22.56
CA ASP A 26 -3.16 12.85 21.54
C ASP A 26 -2.70 13.20 20.14
N SER A 27 -2.24 14.43 19.93
CA SER A 27 -1.68 14.86 18.64
C SER A 27 -0.37 14.12 18.32
N ALA A 28 0.44 13.81 19.33
CA ALA A 28 1.67 13.05 19.14
C ALA A 28 1.37 11.60 18.72
N TRP A 29 0.41 10.93 19.35
CA TRP A 29 0.01 9.56 18.97
C TRP A 29 -0.54 9.50 17.55
N VAL A 30 -1.36 10.45 17.16
CA VAL A 30 -1.85 10.59 15.77
C VAL A 30 -0.68 10.74 14.81
N THR A 31 0.25 11.61 15.09
CA THR A 31 1.43 11.85 14.25
C THR A 31 2.28 10.58 14.11
N TYR A 32 2.55 9.88 15.21
CA TYR A 32 3.31 8.63 15.17
C TYR A 32 2.59 7.51 14.39
N ALA A 33 1.29 7.38 14.56
CA ALA A 33 0.52 6.37 13.85
C ALA A 33 0.49 6.63 12.34
N VAL A 34 0.31 7.88 11.93
CA VAL A 34 0.34 8.28 10.52
C VAL A 34 1.72 8.03 9.92
N ALA A 35 2.79 8.46 10.60
CA ALA A 35 4.15 8.23 10.13
C ALA A 35 4.50 6.75 10.00
N GLU A 36 4.05 5.92 10.95
CA GLU A 36 4.23 4.47 10.86
C GLU A 36 3.46 3.85 9.70
N LEU A 37 2.21 4.26 9.50
CA LEU A 37 1.39 3.79 8.37
C LEU A 37 2.06 4.15 7.04
N GLU A 38 2.49 5.39 6.88
CA GLU A 38 3.19 5.86 5.70
C GLU A 38 4.50 5.09 5.48
N GLY A 39 5.28 4.89 6.52
CA GLY A 39 6.51 4.10 6.45
C GLY A 39 6.29 2.66 5.99
N ARG A 40 5.23 2.01 6.47
CA ARG A 40 4.87 0.64 6.06
C ARG A 40 4.37 0.55 4.63
N LEU A 41 3.69 1.58 4.14
CA LEU A 41 3.10 1.61 2.80
C LEU A 41 3.99 2.28 1.74
N ALA A 42 5.10 2.91 2.14
CA ALA A 42 6.01 3.63 1.24
C ALA A 42 6.60 2.78 0.12
N SER A 43 6.72 1.47 0.33
CA SER A 43 7.21 0.55 -0.70
C SER A 43 6.21 0.30 -1.84
N GLY A 44 4.95 0.60 -1.64
CA GLY A 44 3.89 0.33 -2.60
C GLY A 44 3.08 1.55 -3.03
N PHE A 45 3.16 2.67 -2.32
CA PHE A 45 2.33 3.83 -2.57
C PHE A 45 3.09 5.13 -2.39
N ALA A 46 2.66 6.17 -3.11
CA ALA A 46 3.22 7.50 -2.94
C ALA A 46 2.78 8.12 -1.59
N ILE A 47 3.72 8.65 -0.84
CA ILE A 47 3.51 9.33 0.43
C ILE A 47 3.96 10.79 0.32
N PRO A 48 3.47 11.71 1.17
CA PRO A 48 2.46 11.53 2.22
C PRO A 48 1.04 11.34 1.66
N PHE A 49 0.20 10.66 2.43
CA PHE A 49 -1.21 10.50 2.05
C PHE A 49 -1.99 11.78 2.24
N SER A 50 -2.91 12.06 1.32
CA SER A 50 -3.84 13.18 1.44
C SER A 50 -5.05 12.80 2.32
N SER A 51 -5.72 13.82 2.87
CA SER A 51 -6.97 13.65 3.61
C SER A 51 -8.11 13.02 2.77
N ASN A 52 -7.96 13.03 1.44
CA ASN A 52 -8.91 12.39 0.54
C ASN A 52 -8.72 10.87 0.42
N ASN A 53 -7.65 10.31 0.99
CA ASN A 53 -7.44 8.87 0.97
C ASN A 53 -8.22 8.21 2.12
N LEU A 54 -9.40 7.68 1.82
CA LEU A 54 -10.29 7.07 2.82
C LEU A 54 -9.67 5.83 3.45
N THR A 55 -9.03 4.97 2.67
CA THR A 55 -8.39 3.76 3.18
C THR A 55 -7.24 4.09 4.14
N ALA A 56 -6.38 5.05 3.79
CA ALA A 56 -5.30 5.48 4.67
C ALA A 56 -5.82 6.13 5.96
N ARG A 57 -6.90 6.93 5.88
CA ARG A 57 -7.56 7.51 7.05
C ARG A 57 -8.09 6.43 8.00
N ASP A 58 -8.81 5.45 7.47
CA ASP A 58 -9.36 4.36 8.28
C ASP A 58 -8.27 3.57 8.99
N LEU A 59 -7.22 3.20 8.28
CA LEU A 59 -6.08 2.49 8.87
C LEU A 59 -5.32 3.34 9.89
N ALA A 60 -5.19 4.64 9.67
CA ALA A 60 -4.55 5.54 10.61
C ALA A 60 -5.35 5.69 11.92
N ILE A 61 -6.69 5.73 11.83
CA ILE A 61 -7.59 5.76 12.99
C ILE A 61 -7.40 4.48 13.82
N ASP A 62 -7.47 3.32 13.16
CA ASP A 62 -7.33 2.02 13.82
C ASP A 62 -5.95 1.84 14.43
N LEU A 63 -4.90 2.26 13.74
CA LEU A 63 -3.54 2.17 14.25
C LEU A 63 -3.32 3.12 15.45
N THR A 64 -3.89 4.32 15.42
CA THR A 64 -3.82 5.26 16.54
C THR A 64 -4.54 4.69 17.75
N PHE A 65 -5.72 4.11 17.57
CA PHE A 65 -6.44 3.42 18.64
C PHE A 65 -5.60 2.29 19.23
N ALA A 66 -5.05 1.40 18.41
CA ALA A 66 -4.25 0.29 18.88
C ALA A 66 -3.03 0.74 19.71
N LYS A 67 -2.40 1.85 19.33
CA LYS A 67 -1.25 2.40 20.06
C LYS A 67 -1.64 3.03 21.39
N THR A 68 -2.68 3.83 21.41
CA THR A 68 -3.11 4.56 22.64
C THR A 68 -3.76 3.64 23.67
N PHE A 69 -4.49 2.61 23.20
CA PHE A 69 -5.24 1.70 24.07
C PHE A 69 -4.47 0.45 24.48
N ARG A 70 -3.25 0.30 24.03
CA ARG A 70 -2.40 -0.87 24.33
C ARG A 70 -2.31 -1.24 25.81
N PHE A 71 -2.36 -0.25 26.71
CA PHE A 71 -2.24 -0.46 28.15
C PHE A 71 -3.59 -0.55 28.87
N LYS A 72 -4.68 -0.26 28.21
CA LYS A 72 -6.02 -0.23 28.80
C LYS A 72 -6.88 -1.41 28.40
N ASP A 73 -6.75 -1.85 27.17
CA ASP A 73 -7.41 -3.03 26.61
C ASP A 73 -6.45 -3.70 25.64
N MET A 74 -5.62 -4.59 26.18
CA MET A 74 -4.56 -5.22 25.42
C MET A 74 -5.11 -6.18 24.35
N ASP A 75 -6.19 -6.89 24.64
CA ASP A 75 -6.77 -7.85 23.71
C ASP A 75 -7.40 -7.14 22.53
N LYS A 76 -8.19 -6.09 22.76
CA LYS A 76 -8.80 -5.28 21.70
C LYS A 76 -7.74 -4.56 20.88
N SER A 77 -6.73 -3.98 21.53
CA SER A 77 -5.61 -3.34 20.87
C SER A 77 -4.84 -4.30 19.98
N ALA A 78 -4.55 -5.51 20.45
CA ALA A 78 -3.87 -6.53 19.68
C ALA A 78 -4.69 -7.00 18.48
N ALA A 79 -6.01 -7.18 18.65
CA ALA A 79 -6.92 -7.55 17.57
C ALA A 79 -6.95 -6.47 16.47
N VAL A 80 -7.07 -5.20 16.85
CA VAL A 80 -7.05 -4.08 15.88
C VAL A 80 -5.69 -3.95 15.20
N SER A 81 -4.59 -4.10 15.92
CA SER A 81 -3.24 -4.07 15.36
C SER A 81 -3.01 -5.19 14.34
N SER A 82 -3.48 -6.39 14.64
CA SER A 82 -3.42 -7.55 13.72
C SER A 82 -4.26 -7.30 12.47
N TYR A 83 -5.45 -6.76 12.62
CA TYR A 83 -6.30 -6.37 11.50
C TYR A 83 -5.60 -5.35 10.59
N VAL A 84 -5.05 -4.28 11.14
CA VAL A 84 -4.31 -3.26 10.37
C VAL A 84 -3.13 -3.90 9.64
N GLY A 85 -2.37 -4.77 10.30
CA GLY A 85 -1.28 -5.52 9.66
C GLY A 85 -1.74 -6.32 8.44
N GLY A 86 -2.83 -7.06 8.56
CA GLY A 86 -3.43 -7.82 7.46
C GLY A 86 -3.91 -6.93 6.30
N GLN A 87 -4.49 -5.77 6.60
CA GLN A 87 -4.89 -4.80 5.59
C GLN A 87 -3.69 -4.20 4.83
N ILE A 88 -2.63 -3.85 5.55
CA ILE A 88 -1.38 -3.37 4.93
C ILE A 88 -0.79 -4.41 3.99
N GLU A 89 -0.73 -5.68 4.41
CA GLU A 89 -0.26 -6.77 3.54
C GLU A 89 -1.16 -6.96 2.32
N ALA A 90 -2.48 -6.85 2.47
CA ALA A 90 -3.43 -6.96 1.36
C ALA A 90 -3.25 -5.83 0.34
N LEU A 91 -2.99 -4.59 0.82
CA LEU A 91 -2.70 -3.45 -0.03
C LEU A 91 -1.36 -3.62 -0.78
N LEU A 92 -0.29 -3.99 -0.07
CA LEU A 92 1.04 -4.17 -0.67
C LEU A 92 1.09 -5.35 -1.65
N SER A 93 0.31 -6.40 -1.42
CA SER A 93 0.22 -7.55 -2.33
C SER A 93 -0.74 -7.31 -3.51
N GLY A 94 -1.45 -6.19 -3.56
CA GLY A 94 -2.42 -5.86 -4.60
C GLY A 94 -3.75 -6.61 -4.47
N ARG A 95 -3.99 -7.32 -3.36
CA ARG A 95 -5.29 -7.98 -3.09
C ARG A 95 -6.38 -6.98 -2.71
N GLN A 96 -5.98 -5.81 -2.27
CA GLN A 96 -6.87 -4.71 -1.93
C GLN A 96 -6.35 -3.41 -2.54
N SER A 97 -7.23 -2.47 -2.81
CA SER A 97 -6.91 -1.16 -3.39
C SER A 97 -7.16 -0.05 -2.39
N MET A 98 -6.37 1.02 -2.46
CA MET A 98 -6.64 2.24 -1.74
C MET A 98 -7.73 3.05 -2.43
N ILE A 99 -8.78 3.40 -1.69
CA ILE A 99 -9.94 4.13 -2.19
C ILE A 99 -9.84 5.59 -1.76
N LEU A 100 -10.03 6.49 -2.71
CA LEU A 100 -10.12 7.93 -2.50
C LEU A 100 -11.57 8.37 -2.26
N ALA A 101 -11.75 9.58 -1.75
CA ALA A 101 -13.07 10.11 -1.42
C ALA A 101 -14.00 10.28 -2.62
N ASP A 102 -13.45 10.40 -3.81
CA ASP A 102 -14.19 10.45 -5.08
C ASP A 102 -14.56 9.06 -5.64
N GLY A 103 -14.22 8.00 -4.92
CA GLY A 103 -14.42 6.61 -5.34
C GLY A 103 -13.35 6.08 -6.29
N SER A 104 -12.38 6.88 -6.68
CA SER A 104 -11.26 6.43 -7.49
C SER A 104 -10.28 5.59 -6.66
N VAL A 105 -9.42 4.84 -7.35
CA VAL A 105 -8.41 4.00 -6.75
C VAL A 105 -7.04 4.64 -6.91
N MET A 106 -6.31 4.73 -5.80
CA MET A 106 -4.93 5.21 -5.82
C MET A 106 -4.03 4.16 -6.47
N ALA A 107 -3.29 4.56 -7.49
CA ALA A 107 -2.33 3.68 -8.16
C ALA A 107 -1.18 3.29 -7.21
N SER A 108 -0.77 2.04 -7.28
CA SER A 108 0.43 1.56 -6.59
C SER A 108 1.68 2.18 -7.23
N ALA A 109 2.53 2.80 -6.41
CA ALA A 109 3.80 3.35 -6.87
C ALA A 109 4.84 2.22 -6.93
N GLY A 110 5.19 1.78 -8.10
CA GLY A 110 6.33 0.89 -8.31
C GLY A 110 6.03 -0.51 -8.81
N ARG A 111 4.98 -1.18 -8.37
CA ARG A 111 4.63 -2.50 -8.96
C ARG A 111 3.83 -2.38 -10.26
N GLY A 112 3.07 -1.31 -10.42
CA GLY A 112 2.32 -1.06 -11.65
C GLY A 112 3.21 -0.78 -12.85
N ALA A 113 4.36 -0.15 -12.66
CA ALA A 113 5.30 0.16 -13.74
C ALA A 113 5.94 -1.10 -14.36
N ILE A 114 6.05 -2.18 -13.61
CA ILE A 114 6.65 -3.44 -14.11
C ILE A 114 5.65 -4.24 -14.94
N TYR A 115 4.35 -4.11 -14.65
CA TYR A 115 3.31 -4.90 -15.31
C TYR A 115 2.49 -4.13 -16.35
N VAL A 116 2.57 -2.81 -16.34
CA VAL A 116 1.89 -1.94 -17.32
C VAL A 116 2.79 -1.66 -18.53
N ASN A 117 4.02 -2.14 -18.49
CA ASN A 117 4.83 -2.08 -19.69
C ASN A 117 4.27 -3.08 -20.72
N ALA A 118 3.46 -2.56 -21.65
CA ALA A 118 2.89 -3.34 -22.73
C ALA A 118 3.97 -3.98 -23.63
N GLU A 119 5.20 -3.56 -23.44
CA GLU A 119 6.36 -4.05 -24.18
C GLU A 119 7.03 -5.25 -23.52
N HIS A 120 6.39 -5.98 -22.66
CA HIS A 120 6.88 -7.20 -22.03
C HIS A 120 8.34 -7.52 -22.31
N HIS A 121 9.26 -6.94 -21.54
CA HIS A 121 10.65 -7.34 -21.65
C HIS A 121 10.78 -8.79 -21.15
N PRO A 122 11.25 -9.70 -21.98
CA PRO A 122 11.43 -11.07 -21.56
C PRO A 122 12.41 -11.16 -20.41
N ILE A 123 12.14 -12.07 -19.49
CA ILE A 123 12.92 -12.33 -18.26
C ILE A 123 14.42 -12.61 -18.57
N PHE A 124 14.74 -12.91 -19.81
CA PHE A 124 16.10 -13.25 -20.25
C PHE A 124 16.88 -12.09 -20.91
N GLY A 125 16.44 -10.84 -20.72
CA GLY A 125 17.16 -9.65 -21.21
C GLY A 125 17.05 -9.39 -22.70
N LEU A 126 16.27 -10.17 -23.42
CA LEU A 126 15.96 -9.94 -24.83
C LEU A 126 14.79 -8.95 -24.91
N GLY A 127 14.95 -7.86 -25.64
CA GLY A 127 13.89 -6.89 -25.89
C GLY A 127 12.75 -7.49 -26.71
N PRO A 128 11.53 -6.95 -26.62
CA PRO A 128 10.38 -7.44 -27.38
C PRO A 128 10.61 -7.37 -28.89
N THR A 129 11.42 -6.46 -29.34
CA THR A 129 11.85 -6.34 -30.74
C THR A 129 12.70 -7.52 -31.22
N GLU A 130 13.51 -8.12 -30.35
CA GLU A 130 14.32 -9.28 -30.69
C GLU A 130 13.49 -10.56 -30.80
N TYR A 131 12.40 -10.64 -30.04
CA TYR A 131 11.45 -11.76 -30.15
C TYR A 131 10.51 -11.64 -31.34
N ALA A 132 10.14 -10.42 -31.69
CA ALA A 132 9.20 -10.17 -32.79
C ALA A 132 9.86 -10.25 -34.17
N VAL A 133 11.20 -10.11 -34.23
CA VAL A 133 11.94 -10.02 -35.47
C VAL A 133 12.49 -11.38 -35.93
N VAL A 134 12.59 -12.37 -35.04
CA VAL A 134 12.99 -13.73 -35.46
C VAL A 134 11.80 -14.36 -36.17
N SER A 135 11.68 -14.10 -37.46
CA SER A 135 10.75 -14.79 -38.32
C SER A 135 11.16 -16.26 -38.50
N SER A 136 10.20 -17.11 -38.76
CA SER A 136 10.46 -18.50 -39.04
C SER A 136 11.45 -18.67 -40.22
N ALA A 137 11.53 -17.70 -41.11
CA ALA A 137 12.50 -17.68 -42.21
C ALA A 137 13.95 -17.46 -41.71
N GLU A 138 14.15 -16.55 -40.74
CA GLU A 138 15.47 -16.30 -40.16
C GLU A 138 15.96 -17.50 -39.33
N LEU A 139 15.07 -18.16 -38.62
CA LEU A 139 15.38 -19.39 -37.88
C LEU A 139 15.82 -20.51 -38.83
N VAL A 140 15.16 -20.66 -39.97
CA VAL A 140 15.53 -21.65 -40.98
C VAL A 140 16.89 -21.35 -41.62
N GLU A 141 17.17 -20.08 -41.89
CA GLU A 141 18.44 -19.65 -42.46
C GLU A 141 19.59 -19.86 -41.47
N GLU A 142 19.40 -19.51 -40.20
CA GLU A 142 20.39 -19.75 -39.15
C GLU A 142 20.63 -21.24 -38.89
N GLN A 143 19.60 -22.05 -38.90
CA GLN A 143 19.74 -23.52 -38.79
C GLN A 143 20.45 -24.13 -39.98
N SER A 144 20.17 -23.66 -41.17
CA SER A 144 20.87 -24.08 -42.40
C SER A 144 22.35 -23.70 -42.35
N ALA A 145 22.69 -22.48 -41.91
CA ALA A 145 24.06 -22.03 -41.76
C ALA A 145 24.85 -22.80 -40.69
N ARG A 146 24.18 -23.36 -39.69
CA ARG A 146 24.79 -24.21 -38.66
C ARG A 146 24.92 -25.69 -39.07
N GLY A 147 24.46 -26.09 -40.25
CA GLY A 147 24.52 -27.46 -40.71
C GLY A 147 23.66 -28.45 -39.92
N ILE A 148 22.55 -28.00 -39.37
CA ILE A 148 21.62 -28.78 -38.53
C ILE A 148 20.58 -29.56 -39.38
N TYR A 149 20.66 -29.45 -40.69
CA TYR A 149 19.85 -30.21 -41.64
C TYR A 149 20.64 -31.35 -42.23
#